data_f62574e6c25b191c715aa9f53259d8bb
#
_entry.id   f62574e6c25b191c715aa9f53259d8bb
#
_cell.length_a   1.000
_cell.length_b   1.000
_cell.length_c   1.000
_cell.angle_alpha   90.00
_cell.angle_beta   90.00
_cell.angle_gamma   90.00
#
_symmetry.space_group_name_H-M   'P 1'
#
loop_
_entity.id
_entity.type
_entity.pdbx_description
1 polymer ?
#
loop_
_entity_poly.entity_id
_entity_poly.type
_entity_poly.pdbx_seq_one_letter_code
_entity_poly.pdbx_strand_id
1 'polypeptide(L)'
;DLPQALEEKDGWRSEETARAFASYAAKMAEHFKGRVHQWFTFNEPACIVKMGYGTGEHAPGLKLPLEGQFTCWRNVIYAHCLAAQELRHADPENKVGFVSTGRICYPVSEAKTDVDAARVLTLACPDDDWAFTHTMALDPVCLGRWPEPDICGPRLAASIAAVPQYINDALPLGKPDMVGLNIYNAAPAQMGENGPSYVERPAGYAHTAMNWPVEPECLNWGPRQMQERYGLPMFITENGLSCTDKVYRDGKVHDADRIDFLARYLEKLSEGIHAGADVRGYFQWSLLDNFEWHSGYRERFGLVYVDYATGQRIPKDSAFWYGEVAATNGQSI
;
A
#
# COMPACT_ATOMS: atom_id res chain seq x y z
N ASP A 1 -1.82 -12.79 -8.28
CA ASP A 1 -1.36 -13.21 -9.60
C ASP A 1 -2.52 -13.34 -10.57
N LEU A 2 -2.26 -12.98 -11.83
CA LEU A 2 -3.24 -13.11 -12.90
C LEU A 2 -3.29 -14.57 -13.39
N PRO A 3 -4.49 -15.13 -13.69
CA PRO A 3 -4.57 -16.43 -14.37
C PRO A 3 -3.79 -16.44 -15.68
N GLN A 4 -3.01 -17.49 -15.93
CA GLN A 4 -2.16 -17.63 -17.13
C GLN A 4 -2.95 -17.43 -18.43
N ALA A 5 -4.18 -17.94 -18.49
CA ALA A 5 -5.05 -17.77 -19.66
C ALA A 5 -5.45 -16.30 -19.98
N LEU A 6 -5.37 -15.41 -18.99
CA LEU A 6 -5.55 -13.97 -19.21
C LEU A 6 -4.23 -13.32 -19.62
N GLU A 7 -3.09 -13.74 -19.04
CA GLU A 7 -1.78 -13.22 -19.44
C GLU A 7 -1.44 -13.58 -20.90
N GLU A 8 -1.80 -14.77 -21.38
CA GLU A 8 -1.68 -15.17 -22.78
C GLU A 8 -2.51 -14.32 -23.75
N LYS A 9 -3.48 -13.56 -23.23
CA LYS A 9 -4.30 -12.57 -23.94
C LYS A 9 -3.91 -11.12 -23.58
N ASP A 10 -2.63 -10.87 -23.41
CA ASP A 10 -2.04 -9.60 -23.08
C ASP A 10 -2.20 -9.14 -21.62
N GLY A 11 -2.76 -9.93 -20.72
CA GLY A 11 -2.81 -9.64 -19.29
C GLY A 11 -3.40 -8.25 -18.98
N TRP A 12 -2.76 -7.50 -18.09
CA TRP A 12 -3.20 -6.14 -17.74
C TRP A 12 -3.00 -5.10 -18.86
N ARG A 13 -2.33 -5.44 -19.97
CA ARG A 13 -2.29 -4.60 -21.19
C ARG A 13 -3.63 -4.57 -21.92
N SER A 14 -4.50 -5.56 -21.67
CA SER A 14 -5.81 -5.71 -22.29
C SER A 14 -6.95 -5.26 -21.37
N GLU A 15 -7.94 -4.57 -21.94
CA GLU A 15 -9.19 -4.23 -21.26
C GLU A 15 -10.04 -5.47 -20.94
N GLU A 16 -9.88 -6.56 -21.68
CA GLU A 16 -10.59 -7.81 -21.40
C GLU A 16 -10.29 -8.32 -19.98
N THR A 17 -9.06 -8.14 -19.51
CA THR A 17 -8.67 -8.47 -18.13
C THR A 17 -9.42 -7.62 -17.12
N ALA A 18 -9.61 -6.32 -17.38
CA ALA A 18 -10.39 -5.45 -16.51
C ALA A 18 -11.86 -5.91 -16.41
N ARG A 19 -12.46 -6.30 -17.53
CA ARG A 19 -13.85 -6.83 -17.57
C ARG A 19 -13.95 -8.21 -16.89
N ALA A 20 -12.95 -9.06 -17.08
CA ALA A 20 -12.87 -10.36 -16.40
C ALA A 20 -12.78 -10.19 -14.87
N PHE A 21 -12.00 -9.20 -14.41
CA PHE A 21 -11.91 -8.87 -12.99
C PHE A 21 -13.25 -8.39 -12.42
N ALA A 22 -13.98 -7.53 -13.13
CA ALA A 22 -15.32 -7.11 -12.73
C ALA A 22 -16.29 -8.28 -12.61
N SER A 23 -16.26 -9.21 -13.57
CA SER A 23 -17.07 -10.44 -13.52
C SER A 23 -16.70 -11.32 -12.33
N TYR A 24 -15.41 -11.40 -11.98
CA TYR A 24 -14.96 -12.09 -10.76
C TYR A 24 -15.49 -11.39 -9.51
N ALA A 25 -15.39 -10.06 -9.42
CA ALA A 25 -15.92 -9.28 -8.30
C ALA A 25 -17.42 -9.48 -8.11
N ALA A 26 -18.20 -9.50 -9.20
CA ALA A 26 -19.63 -9.79 -9.17
C ALA A 26 -19.94 -11.17 -8.56
N LYS A 27 -19.17 -12.20 -8.97
CA LYS A 27 -19.32 -13.57 -8.43
C LYS A 27 -18.97 -13.65 -6.95
N MET A 28 -17.93 -12.95 -6.52
CA MET A 28 -17.56 -12.88 -5.10
C MET A 28 -18.63 -12.17 -4.28
N ALA A 29 -19.16 -11.06 -4.77
CA ALA A 29 -20.23 -10.31 -4.11
C ALA A 29 -21.52 -11.15 -3.96
N GLU A 30 -21.91 -11.88 -5.00
CA GLU A 30 -23.04 -12.79 -4.98
C GLU A 30 -22.84 -13.90 -3.92
N HIS A 31 -21.64 -14.54 -3.93
CA HIS A 31 -21.34 -15.64 -3.03
C HIS A 31 -21.29 -15.23 -1.55
N PHE A 32 -20.78 -14.03 -1.26
CA PHE A 32 -20.64 -13.52 0.11
C PHE A 32 -21.73 -12.53 0.53
N LYS A 33 -22.80 -12.40 -0.23
CA LYS A 33 -23.91 -11.49 0.06
C LYS A 33 -24.45 -11.70 1.48
N GLY A 34 -24.60 -10.59 2.21
CA GLY A 34 -25.05 -10.57 3.61
C GLY A 34 -24.02 -11.09 4.64
N ARG A 35 -22.80 -11.43 4.22
CA ARG A 35 -21.70 -11.87 5.10
C ARG A 35 -20.48 -10.95 5.04
N VAL A 36 -20.20 -10.33 3.89
CA VAL A 36 -19.10 -9.39 3.70
C VAL A 36 -19.68 -8.09 3.15
N HIS A 37 -19.41 -6.98 3.84
CA HIS A 37 -19.91 -5.66 3.49
C HIS A 37 -18.78 -4.65 3.23
N GLN A 38 -17.52 -5.02 3.48
CA GLN A 38 -16.35 -4.17 3.22
C GLN A 38 -15.41 -4.90 2.25
N TRP A 39 -15.11 -4.25 1.13
CA TRP A 39 -14.37 -4.84 0.03
C TRP A 39 -13.23 -3.94 -0.38
N PHE A 40 -12.02 -4.47 -0.46
CA PHE A 40 -10.92 -3.83 -1.15
C PHE A 40 -10.70 -4.57 -2.48
N THR A 41 -10.76 -3.84 -3.59
CA THR A 41 -10.69 -4.43 -4.94
C THR A 41 -9.27 -4.83 -5.32
N PHE A 42 -8.33 -3.94 -5.08
CA PHE A 42 -6.90 -4.16 -5.37
C PHE A 42 -6.06 -3.89 -4.13
N ASN A 43 -5.03 -4.70 -3.98
CA ASN A 43 -3.90 -4.43 -3.09
C ASN A 43 -2.69 -4.05 -3.94
N GLU A 44 -2.09 -2.90 -3.64
CA GLU A 44 -0.82 -2.45 -4.20
C GLU A 44 -0.69 -2.56 -5.74
N PRO A 45 -1.39 -1.77 -6.53
CA PRO A 45 -1.22 -1.75 -7.99
C PRO A 45 0.23 -1.54 -8.44
N ALA A 46 1.02 -0.84 -7.61
CA ALA A 46 2.45 -0.62 -7.84
C ALA A 46 3.22 -1.95 -7.96
N CYS A 47 2.96 -2.90 -7.05
CA CYS A 47 3.59 -4.22 -7.11
C CYS A 47 3.14 -5.01 -8.32
N ILE A 48 1.86 -4.96 -8.69
CA ILE A 48 1.35 -5.61 -9.89
C ILE A 48 2.07 -5.06 -11.13
N VAL A 49 2.09 -3.74 -11.30
CA VAL A 49 2.52 -3.10 -12.54
C VAL A 49 4.03 -2.89 -12.57
N LYS A 50 4.61 -2.22 -11.57
CA LYS A 50 6.05 -1.91 -11.60
C LYS A 50 6.90 -3.16 -11.47
N MET A 51 6.57 -4.07 -10.54
CA MET A 51 7.36 -5.27 -10.34
C MET A 51 7.04 -6.37 -11.35
N GLY A 52 5.79 -6.52 -11.79
CA GLY A 52 5.39 -7.53 -12.75
C GLY A 52 5.67 -7.16 -14.20
N TYR A 53 5.42 -5.92 -14.60
CA TYR A 53 5.52 -5.43 -15.98
C TYR A 53 6.64 -4.42 -16.21
N GLY A 54 7.31 -3.94 -15.17
CA GLY A 54 8.38 -2.95 -15.27
C GLY A 54 9.75 -3.54 -15.00
N THR A 55 10.04 -3.98 -13.76
CA THR A 55 11.33 -4.58 -13.40
C THR A 55 11.40 -6.06 -13.74
N GLY A 56 10.27 -6.75 -13.77
CA GLY A 56 10.15 -8.17 -14.04
C GLY A 56 10.52 -9.05 -12.84
N GLU A 57 10.56 -8.51 -11.64
CA GLU A 57 10.84 -9.25 -10.40
C GLU A 57 9.66 -10.12 -9.95
N HIS A 58 8.44 -9.70 -10.28
CA HIS A 58 7.23 -10.47 -10.05
C HIS A 58 6.66 -11.01 -11.36
N ALA A 59 5.76 -12.01 -11.27
CA ALA A 59 5.01 -12.48 -12.44
C ALA A 59 4.21 -11.30 -13.06
N PRO A 60 4.12 -11.22 -14.39
CA PRO A 60 4.57 -12.17 -15.42
C PRO A 60 6.05 -12.02 -15.83
N GLY A 61 6.84 -11.19 -15.18
CA GLY A 61 8.27 -11.06 -15.44
C GLY A 61 8.62 -10.19 -16.66
N LEU A 62 7.73 -9.30 -17.08
CA LEU A 62 7.95 -8.43 -18.23
C LEU A 62 8.73 -7.16 -17.86
N LYS A 63 9.42 -6.58 -18.85
CA LYS A 63 10.19 -5.33 -18.70
C LYS A 63 9.75 -4.32 -19.75
N LEU A 64 8.56 -3.78 -19.56
CA LEU A 64 7.98 -2.78 -20.47
C LEU A 64 8.53 -1.38 -20.17
N PRO A 65 8.59 -0.49 -21.16
CA PRO A 65 8.83 0.93 -20.96
C PRO A 65 7.66 1.57 -20.17
N LEU A 66 7.86 2.80 -19.64
CA LEU A 66 6.88 3.51 -18.82
C LEU A 66 5.49 3.50 -19.46
N GLU A 67 5.38 3.77 -20.75
CA GLU A 67 4.11 3.87 -21.49
C GLU A 67 3.35 2.53 -21.51
N GLY A 68 4.10 1.42 -21.62
CA GLY A 68 3.54 0.07 -21.53
C GLY A 68 3.09 -0.28 -20.11
N GLN A 69 3.89 0.07 -19.09
CA GLN A 69 3.53 -0.07 -17.69
C GLN A 69 2.28 0.77 -17.37
N PHE A 70 2.22 2.02 -17.85
CA PHE A 70 1.08 2.89 -17.64
C PHE A 70 -0.19 2.36 -18.31
N THR A 71 -0.07 1.67 -19.45
CA THR A 71 -1.20 0.96 -20.05
C THR A 71 -1.77 -0.09 -19.11
N CYS A 72 -0.93 -0.88 -18.45
CA CYS A 72 -1.38 -1.82 -17.42
C CYS A 72 -2.04 -1.08 -16.25
N TRP A 73 -1.43 0.01 -15.79
CA TRP A 73 -1.93 0.80 -14.66
C TRP A 73 -3.33 1.33 -14.89
N ARG A 74 -3.57 2.01 -16.03
CA ARG A 74 -4.89 2.55 -16.36
C ARG A 74 -5.96 1.46 -16.45
N ASN A 75 -5.59 0.25 -16.92
CA ASN A 75 -6.50 -0.89 -16.98
C ASN A 75 -6.80 -1.47 -15.59
N VAL A 76 -5.85 -1.44 -14.65
CA VAL A 76 -6.09 -1.78 -13.23
C VAL A 76 -7.05 -0.77 -12.59
N ILE A 77 -6.87 0.53 -12.83
CA ILE A 77 -7.81 1.56 -12.36
C ILE A 77 -9.20 1.35 -12.99
N TYR A 78 -9.27 1.07 -14.28
CA TYR A 78 -10.53 0.76 -14.95
C TYR A 78 -11.21 -0.49 -14.38
N ALA A 79 -10.44 -1.54 -14.11
CA ALA A 79 -10.93 -2.76 -13.46
C ALA A 79 -11.52 -2.49 -12.07
N HIS A 80 -10.87 -1.63 -11.28
CA HIS A 80 -11.42 -1.17 -10.00
C HIS A 80 -12.78 -0.48 -10.19
N CYS A 81 -12.87 0.44 -11.14
CA CYS A 81 -14.12 1.17 -11.39
C CYS A 81 -15.28 0.23 -11.74
N LEU A 82 -15.04 -0.73 -12.62
CA LEU A 82 -16.04 -1.73 -13.01
C LEU A 82 -16.38 -2.66 -11.84
N ALA A 83 -15.39 -3.14 -11.09
CA ALA A 83 -15.60 -4.00 -9.94
C ALA A 83 -16.38 -3.30 -8.82
N ALA A 84 -16.09 -2.02 -8.56
CA ALA A 84 -16.82 -1.23 -7.56
C ALA A 84 -18.32 -1.10 -7.92
N GLN A 85 -18.62 -0.93 -9.21
CA GLN A 85 -19.99 -0.92 -9.70
C GLN A 85 -20.69 -2.25 -9.44
N GLU A 86 -20.05 -3.37 -9.79
CA GLU A 86 -20.62 -4.72 -9.59
C GLU A 86 -20.85 -5.04 -8.10
N LEU A 87 -19.88 -4.68 -7.24
CA LEU A 87 -20.00 -4.87 -5.79
C LEU A 87 -21.23 -4.13 -5.22
N ARG A 88 -21.43 -2.86 -5.62
CA ARG A 88 -22.57 -2.03 -5.19
C ARG A 88 -23.89 -2.47 -5.82
N HIS A 89 -23.84 -3.00 -7.05
CA HIS A 89 -25.03 -3.57 -7.70
C HIS A 89 -25.52 -4.82 -6.96
N ALA A 90 -24.61 -5.68 -6.52
CA ALA A 90 -24.93 -6.90 -5.79
C ALA A 90 -25.57 -6.62 -4.41
N ASP A 91 -25.07 -5.58 -3.72
CA ASP A 91 -25.61 -5.10 -2.45
C ASP A 91 -25.27 -3.61 -2.26
N PRO A 92 -26.25 -2.70 -2.23
CA PRO A 92 -26.01 -1.27 -2.02
C PRO A 92 -25.36 -0.91 -0.67
N GLU A 93 -25.40 -1.80 0.32
CA GLU A 93 -24.73 -1.61 1.62
C GLU A 93 -23.21 -1.90 1.56
N ASN A 94 -22.73 -2.49 0.47
CA ASN A 94 -21.30 -2.75 0.28
C ASN A 94 -20.50 -1.46 0.25
N LYS A 95 -19.47 -1.41 1.10
CA LYS A 95 -18.45 -0.38 1.12
C LYS A 95 -17.24 -0.86 0.31
N VAL A 96 -16.80 -0.05 -0.61
CA VAL A 96 -15.71 -0.39 -1.52
C VAL A 96 -14.50 0.49 -1.25
N GLY A 97 -13.34 -0.13 -1.13
CA GLY A 97 -12.06 0.52 -0.93
C GLY A 97 -11.04 0.14 -1.98
N PHE A 98 -9.92 0.84 -1.94
CA PHE A 98 -8.75 0.62 -2.77
C PHE A 98 -7.51 0.71 -1.89
N VAL A 99 -6.55 -0.23 -2.03
CA VAL A 99 -5.34 -0.26 -1.20
C VAL A 99 -4.15 0.22 -2.01
N SER A 100 -3.47 1.22 -1.47
CA SER A 100 -2.30 1.83 -2.09
C SER A 100 -1.06 1.64 -1.23
N THR A 101 0.09 1.50 -1.88
CA THR A 101 1.41 1.65 -1.28
C THR A 101 2.16 2.75 -1.99
N GLY A 102 3.10 3.39 -1.30
CA GLY A 102 3.86 4.46 -1.91
C GLY A 102 4.76 5.19 -0.92
N ARG A 103 5.57 6.06 -1.48
CA ARG A 103 6.48 6.91 -0.72
C ARG A 103 5.71 7.86 0.19
N ILE A 104 6.14 7.91 1.45
CA ILE A 104 5.78 8.95 2.42
C ILE A 104 7.03 9.77 2.73
N CYS A 105 6.89 11.09 2.81
CA CYS A 105 7.91 11.97 3.33
C CYS A 105 7.39 12.67 4.58
N TYR A 106 8.26 12.84 5.58
CA TYR A 106 7.94 13.58 6.79
C TYR A 106 8.92 14.76 6.96
N PRO A 107 8.48 15.88 7.55
CA PRO A 107 9.33 17.05 7.70
C PRO A 107 10.36 16.85 8.81
N VAL A 108 11.59 17.35 8.62
CA VAL A 108 12.65 17.32 9.65
C VAL A 108 12.41 18.31 10.78
N SER A 109 11.49 19.26 10.59
CA SER A 109 11.06 20.22 11.62
C SER A 109 9.58 20.59 11.43
N GLU A 110 8.98 21.22 12.45
CA GLU A 110 7.60 21.74 12.39
C GLU A 110 7.47 23.04 11.59
N ALA A 111 8.58 23.55 11.02
CA ALA A 111 8.52 24.72 10.17
C ALA A 111 7.61 24.45 8.96
N LYS A 112 6.72 25.42 8.66
CA LYS A 112 5.79 25.28 7.54
C LYS A 112 6.47 24.94 6.22
N THR A 113 7.66 25.48 6.00
CA THR A 113 8.47 25.20 4.81
C THR A 113 8.87 23.74 4.69
N ASP A 114 9.26 23.10 5.79
CA ASP A 114 9.62 21.67 5.79
C ASP A 114 8.39 20.77 5.66
N VAL A 115 7.28 21.15 6.29
CA VAL A 115 5.99 20.46 6.11
C VAL A 115 5.53 20.53 4.66
N ASP A 116 5.61 21.70 4.01
CA ASP A 116 5.27 21.86 2.60
C ASP A 116 6.23 21.05 1.70
N ALA A 117 7.54 20.99 2.02
CA ALA A 117 8.52 20.20 1.30
C ALA A 117 8.20 18.69 1.37
N ALA A 118 7.91 18.18 2.57
CA ALA A 118 7.53 16.78 2.77
C ALA A 118 6.26 16.42 1.97
N ARG A 119 5.24 17.30 1.97
CA ARG A 119 4.03 17.11 1.19
C ARG A 119 4.31 17.09 -0.31
N VAL A 120 5.09 18.02 -0.83
CA VAL A 120 5.44 18.06 -2.25
C VAL A 120 6.13 16.77 -2.68
N LEU A 121 7.11 16.29 -1.91
CA LEU A 121 7.84 15.05 -2.22
C LEU A 121 6.98 13.79 -2.07
N THR A 122 6.02 13.76 -1.14
CA THR A 122 5.07 12.64 -1.01
C THR A 122 4.15 12.56 -2.22
N LEU A 123 3.65 13.70 -2.71
CA LEU A 123 2.65 13.74 -3.77
C LEU A 123 3.24 13.69 -5.18
N ALA A 124 4.54 13.93 -5.35
CA ALA A 124 5.20 13.93 -6.65
C ALA A 124 5.19 12.55 -7.31
N CYS A 125 4.98 12.51 -8.62
CA CYS A 125 4.97 11.32 -9.46
C CYS A 125 6.06 11.41 -10.54
N PRO A 126 7.38 11.28 -10.18
CA PRO A 126 8.47 11.37 -11.16
C PRO A 126 8.50 10.14 -12.09
N ASP A 127 9.02 10.30 -13.31
CA ASP A 127 9.01 9.24 -14.34
C ASP A 127 9.66 7.91 -13.91
N ASP A 128 10.65 7.94 -13.04
CA ASP A 128 11.40 6.76 -12.57
C ASP A 128 10.71 6.02 -11.42
N ASP A 129 9.95 6.74 -10.58
CA ASP A 129 9.30 6.20 -9.37
C ASP A 129 7.79 6.52 -9.28
N TRP A 130 7.14 6.74 -10.41
CA TRP A 130 5.72 7.14 -10.47
C TRP A 130 4.76 6.13 -9.86
N ALA A 131 5.04 4.83 -9.99
CA ALA A 131 4.14 3.78 -9.59
C ALA A 131 4.04 3.61 -8.06
N PHE A 132 5.19 3.79 -7.34
CA PHE A 132 5.22 3.73 -5.88
C PHE A 132 4.88 5.08 -5.24
N THR A 133 3.77 5.67 -5.68
CA THR A 133 3.21 6.89 -5.10
C THR A 133 1.73 6.71 -4.78
N HIS A 134 1.30 7.15 -3.60
CA HIS A 134 -0.11 7.12 -3.23
C HIS A 134 -0.96 7.96 -4.19
N THR A 135 -0.41 9.06 -4.67
CA THR A 135 -1.08 9.99 -5.60
C THR A 135 -1.50 9.29 -6.88
N MET A 136 -0.59 8.51 -7.48
CA MET A 136 -0.87 7.81 -8.73
C MET A 136 -1.97 6.75 -8.58
N ALA A 137 -2.06 6.14 -7.40
CA ALA A 137 -3.07 5.13 -7.08
C ALA A 137 -4.41 5.76 -6.69
N LEU A 138 -4.40 6.79 -5.84
CA LEU A 138 -5.60 7.29 -5.19
C LEU A 138 -6.27 8.46 -5.90
N ASP A 139 -5.54 9.34 -6.60
CA ASP A 139 -6.18 10.46 -7.32
C ASP A 139 -7.26 9.99 -8.30
N PRO A 140 -7.00 9.00 -9.17
CA PRO A 140 -8.01 8.57 -10.14
C PRO A 140 -9.29 8.07 -9.47
N VAL A 141 -9.15 7.30 -8.39
CA VAL A 141 -10.29 6.66 -7.75
C VAL A 141 -10.98 7.56 -6.71
N CYS A 142 -10.21 8.37 -5.96
CA CYS A 142 -10.78 9.22 -4.90
C CYS A 142 -11.28 10.57 -5.44
N LEU A 143 -10.51 11.18 -6.37
CA LEU A 143 -10.80 12.51 -6.91
C LEU A 143 -11.50 12.47 -8.28
N GLY A 144 -11.58 11.27 -8.91
CA GLY A 144 -12.15 11.11 -10.25
C GLY A 144 -11.31 11.77 -11.36
N ARG A 145 -10.03 11.99 -11.12
CA ARG A 145 -9.08 12.58 -12.08
C ARG A 145 -7.67 12.08 -11.84
N TRP A 146 -6.89 12.00 -12.87
CA TRP A 146 -5.47 11.68 -12.79
C TRP A 146 -4.68 12.79 -12.10
N PRO A 147 -3.46 12.49 -11.58
CA PRO A 147 -2.57 13.50 -11.02
C PRO A 147 -2.31 14.65 -12.00
N GLU A 148 -2.18 15.86 -11.44
CA GLU A 148 -1.92 17.06 -12.25
C GLU A 148 -0.54 16.98 -12.94
N PRO A 149 -0.39 17.54 -14.16
CA PRO A 149 0.86 17.45 -14.91
C PRO A 149 2.08 18.07 -14.20
N ASP A 150 1.87 19.06 -13.35
CA ASP A 150 2.93 19.78 -12.63
C ASP A 150 3.60 18.95 -11.51
N ILE A 151 2.94 17.90 -11.03
CA ILE A 151 3.51 16.96 -10.07
C ILE A 151 4.01 15.67 -10.73
N CYS A 152 3.86 15.55 -12.06
CA CYS A 152 4.24 14.36 -12.83
C CYS A 152 5.52 14.60 -13.64
N GLY A 153 6.31 13.53 -13.81
CA GLY A 153 7.36 13.53 -14.81
C GLY A 153 6.78 13.67 -16.23
N PRO A 154 7.54 14.24 -17.19
CA PRO A 154 7.03 14.59 -18.52
C PRO A 154 6.51 13.39 -19.32
N ARG A 155 7.11 12.22 -19.22
CA ARG A 155 6.65 10.99 -19.90
C ARG A 155 5.37 10.46 -19.29
N LEU A 156 5.27 10.48 -17.95
CA LEU A 156 4.05 10.11 -17.25
C LEU A 156 2.90 11.06 -17.60
N ALA A 157 3.14 12.37 -17.57
CA ALA A 157 2.13 13.37 -17.94
C ALA A 157 1.62 13.17 -19.37
N ALA A 158 2.50 12.87 -20.32
CA ALA A 158 2.11 12.54 -21.70
C ALA A 158 1.27 11.25 -21.77
N SER A 159 1.62 10.23 -20.98
CA SER A 159 0.87 8.97 -20.92
C SER A 159 -0.53 9.18 -20.31
N ILE A 160 -0.65 10.02 -19.29
CA ILE A 160 -1.93 10.42 -18.67
C ILE A 160 -2.80 11.15 -19.67
N ALA A 161 -2.25 12.10 -20.44
CA ALA A 161 -2.99 12.84 -21.47
C ALA A 161 -3.53 11.95 -22.59
N ALA A 162 -2.93 10.76 -22.78
CA ALA A 162 -3.35 9.77 -23.77
C ALA A 162 -4.34 8.72 -23.23
N VAL A 163 -4.85 8.87 -22.01
CA VAL A 163 -5.85 7.94 -21.45
C VAL A 163 -7.14 7.99 -22.28
N PRO A 164 -7.67 6.85 -22.72
CA PRO A 164 -8.93 6.81 -23.46
C PRO A 164 -10.10 7.41 -22.66
N GLN A 165 -10.96 8.15 -23.34
CA GLN A 165 -12.06 8.88 -22.70
C GLN A 165 -12.99 7.95 -21.89
N TYR A 166 -13.28 6.74 -22.39
CA TYR A 166 -14.16 5.79 -21.69
C TYR A 166 -13.61 5.36 -20.30
N ILE A 167 -12.28 5.39 -20.09
CA ILE A 167 -11.66 5.14 -18.78
C ILE A 167 -11.92 6.36 -17.87
N ASN A 168 -11.72 7.57 -18.40
CA ASN A 168 -12.02 8.80 -17.65
C ASN A 168 -13.49 8.87 -17.24
N ASP A 169 -14.39 8.47 -18.13
CA ASP A 169 -15.84 8.43 -17.88
C ASP A 169 -16.21 7.38 -16.81
N ALA A 170 -15.38 6.35 -16.64
CA ALA A 170 -15.61 5.32 -15.63
C ALA A 170 -15.10 5.70 -14.22
N LEU A 171 -14.17 6.66 -14.08
CA LEU A 171 -13.59 7.01 -12.77
C LEU A 171 -14.63 7.30 -11.68
N PRO A 172 -15.74 8.01 -11.93
CA PRO A 172 -16.76 8.25 -10.90
C PRO A 172 -17.40 6.98 -10.34
N LEU A 173 -17.45 5.87 -11.13
CA LEU A 173 -18.01 4.58 -10.70
C LEU A 173 -17.12 3.93 -9.62
N GLY A 174 -15.82 4.19 -9.68
CA GLY A 174 -14.82 3.65 -8.76
C GLY A 174 -14.67 4.42 -7.44
N LYS A 175 -15.39 5.54 -7.22
CA LYS A 175 -15.18 6.35 -6.01
C LYS A 175 -15.28 5.49 -4.75
N PRO A 176 -14.20 5.39 -3.94
CA PRO A 176 -14.18 4.51 -2.78
C PRO A 176 -14.92 5.15 -1.59
N ASP A 177 -15.42 4.30 -0.70
CA ASP A 177 -15.97 4.69 0.60
C ASP A 177 -14.88 4.79 1.68
N MET A 178 -13.74 4.17 1.44
CA MET A 178 -12.57 4.10 2.32
C MET A 178 -11.32 3.80 1.53
N VAL A 179 -10.14 4.11 2.07
CA VAL A 179 -8.85 3.76 1.48
C VAL A 179 -8.05 2.85 2.41
N GLY A 180 -7.31 1.92 1.82
CA GLY A 180 -6.29 1.15 2.52
C GLY A 180 -4.91 1.73 2.21
N LEU A 181 -4.06 1.77 3.21
CA LEU A 181 -2.70 2.26 3.11
C LEU A 181 -1.72 1.21 3.64
N ASN A 182 -0.86 0.70 2.76
CA ASN A 182 0.27 -0.12 3.15
C ASN A 182 1.47 0.82 3.32
N ILE A 183 1.90 1.01 4.55
CA ILE A 183 2.94 1.97 4.91
C ILE A 183 3.95 1.30 5.82
N TYR A 184 5.21 1.21 5.38
CA TYR A 184 6.28 0.53 6.13
C TYR A 184 7.41 1.47 6.56
N ASN A 185 7.65 2.53 5.78
CA ASN A 185 8.72 3.49 6.04
C ASN A 185 8.40 4.86 5.44
N ALA A 186 9.29 5.83 5.68
CA ALA A 186 9.20 7.17 5.12
C ALA A 186 10.60 7.73 4.84
N ALA A 187 10.68 8.88 4.19
CA ALA A 187 11.90 9.62 3.98
C ALA A 187 11.83 11.00 4.68
N PRO A 188 12.89 11.42 5.41
CA PRO A 188 12.95 12.77 5.96
C PRO A 188 13.12 13.81 4.85
N ALA A 189 12.42 14.93 4.95
CA ALA A 189 12.38 15.97 3.95
C ALA A 189 12.49 17.37 4.56
N GLN A 190 13.10 18.28 3.81
CA GLN A 190 13.25 19.69 4.18
C GLN A 190 13.11 20.60 2.96
N MET A 191 12.92 21.88 3.22
CA MET A 191 13.05 22.91 2.19
C MET A 191 14.51 23.35 2.10
N GLY A 192 15.20 22.90 1.05
CA GLY A 192 16.55 23.31 0.75
C GLY A 192 16.62 24.60 -0.09
N GLU A 193 17.82 25.06 -0.42
CA GLU A 193 18.03 26.27 -1.24
C GLU A 193 17.42 26.18 -2.65
N ASN A 194 17.39 24.96 -3.21
CA ASN A 194 16.88 24.68 -4.56
C ASN A 194 15.46 24.06 -4.57
N GLY A 195 14.73 24.14 -3.45
CA GLY A 195 13.41 23.57 -3.28
C GLY A 195 13.36 22.33 -2.37
N PRO A 196 12.25 21.58 -2.37
CA PRO A 196 12.09 20.38 -1.55
C PRO A 196 13.19 19.36 -1.81
N SER A 197 13.78 18.82 -0.74
CA SER A 197 14.87 17.84 -0.83
C SER A 197 14.79 16.80 0.27
N TYR A 198 15.29 15.59 -0.03
CA TYR A 198 15.47 14.54 0.96
C TYR A 198 16.67 14.85 1.87
N VAL A 199 16.59 14.41 3.11
CA VAL A 199 17.69 14.47 4.05
C VAL A 199 18.31 13.07 4.17
N GLU A 200 19.63 12.99 4.06
CA GLU A 200 20.35 11.73 4.23
C GLU A 200 20.29 11.24 5.68
N ARG A 201 20.07 9.95 5.84
CA ARG A 201 20.14 9.32 7.15
C ARG A 201 21.59 9.15 7.59
N PRO A 202 21.90 9.27 8.90
CA PRO A 202 23.25 9.05 9.40
C PRO A 202 23.71 7.61 9.17
N ALA A 203 25.02 7.42 9.09
CA ALA A 203 25.61 6.09 9.02
C ALA A 203 25.16 5.23 10.22
N GLY A 204 24.81 3.96 9.97
CA GLY A 204 24.33 3.05 11.01
C GLY A 204 22.87 3.26 11.40
N TYR A 205 22.08 3.96 10.60
CA TYR A 205 20.65 4.07 10.81
C TYR A 205 19.98 2.68 10.84
N ALA A 206 18.98 2.51 11.72
CA ALA A 206 18.34 1.21 11.91
C ALA A 206 17.57 0.75 10.66
N HIS A 207 17.74 -0.54 10.30
CA HIS A 207 17.08 -1.18 9.17
C HIS A 207 16.46 -2.52 9.58
N THR A 208 15.39 -2.89 8.89
CA THR A 208 14.80 -4.24 8.96
C THR A 208 15.67 -5.27 8.26
N ALA A 209 15.33 -6.56 8.35
CA ALA A 209 16.04 -7.63 7.61
C ALA A 209 15.96 -7.45 6.08
N MET A 210 14.90 -6.81 5.56
CA MET A 210 14.78 -6.39 4.16
C MET A 210 15.55 -5.13 3.82
N ASN A 211 16.37 -4.62 4.75
CA ASN A 211 17.11 -3.38 4.57
C ASN A 211 16.24 -2.13 4.37
N TRP A 212 15.00 -2.15 4.84
CA TRP A 212 14.15 -0.96 4.89
C TRP A 212 14.47 -0.14 6.14
N PRO A 213 14.53 1.19 6.06
CA PRO A 213 14.77 2.02 7.23
C PRO A 213 13.62 1.88 8.23
N VAL A 214 13.96 1.85 9.52
CA VAL A 214 12.98 1.88 10.61
C VAL A 214 12.57 3.33 10.85
N GLU A 215 11.38 3.70 10.40
CA GLU A 215 10.93 5.09 10.32
C GLU A 215 9.48 5.26 10.80
N PRO A 216 9.24 5.32 12.13
CA PRO A 216 7.90 5.36 12.70
C PRO A 216 7.07 6.59 12.25
N GLU A 217 7.72 7.71 11.90
CA GLU A 217 7.06 8.92 11.43
C GLU A 217 6.18 8.70 10.18
N CYS A 218 6.38 7.59 9.47
CA CYS A 218 5.53 7.23 8.32
C CYS A 218 4.05 7.08 8.72
N LEU A 219 3.76 6.57 9.92
CA LEU A 219 2.39 6.37 10.40
C LEU A 219 1.78 7.62 11.05
N ASN A 220 2.58 8.63 11.38
CA ASN A 220 2.10 9.96 11.74
C ASN A 220 1.76 10.76 10.47
N TRP A 221 2.75 10.96 9.60
CA TRP A 221 2.63 11.89 8.48
C TRP A 221 1.88 11.33 7.27
N GLY A 222 2.02 10.03 6.98
CA GLY A 222 1.31 9.40 5.87
C GLY A 222 -0.21 9.57 5.97
N PRO A 223 -0.86 9.09 7.04
CA PRO A 223 -2.30 9.24 7.21
C PRO A 223 -2.77 10.70 7.21
N ARG A 224 -2.02 11.62 7.81
CA ARG A 224 -2.37 13.06 7.83
C ARG A 224 -2.37 13.66 6.43
N GLN A 225 -1.33 13.37 5.62
CA GLN A 225 -1.25 13.86 4.24
C GLN A 225 -2.34 13.26 3.35
N MET A 226 -2.68 11.98 3.54
CA MET A 226 -3.77 11.34 2.82
C MET A 226 -5.13 11.87 3.26
N GLN A 227 -5.32 12.14 4.56
CA GLN A 227 -6.53 12.79 5.06
C GLN A 227 -6.72 14.18 4.47
N GLU A 228 -5.66 15.00 4.44
CA GLU A 228 -5.70 16.35 3.85
C GLU A 228 -6.11 16.31 2.38
N ARG A 229 -5.60 15.32 1.62
CA ARG A 229 -5.84 15.25 0.17
C ARG A 229 -7.18 14.63 -0.19
N TYR A 230 -7.60 13.56 0.49
CA TYR A 230 -8.75 12.73 0.07
C TYR A 230 -9.96 12.82 0.98
N GLY A 231 -9.80 13.16 2.27
CA GLY A 231 -10.90 13.33 3.21
C GLY A 231 -11.73 12.06 3.46
N LEU A 232 -11.17 10.88 3.22
CA LEU A 232 -11.86 9.60 3.36
C LEU A 232 -11.39 8.85 4.61
N PRO A 233 -12.26 7.99 5.20
CA PRO A 233 -11.83 7.04 6.21
C PRO A 233 -10.71 6.14 5.70
N MET A 234 -9.73 5.85 6.57
CA MET A 234 -8.55 5.06 6.20
C MET A 234 -8.39 3.84 7.09
N PHE A 235 -7.75 2.81 6.53
CA PHE A 235 -7.22 1.67 7.26
C PHE A 235 -5.72 1.56 6.94
N ILE A 236 -4.89 1.38 7.96
CA ILE A 236 -3.53 0.87 7.73
C ILE A 236 -3.70 -0.63 7.46
N THR A 237 -3.73 -0.96 6.18
CA THR A 237 -3.99 -2.34 5.73
C THR A 237 -2.77 -3.22 5.84
N GLU A 238 -1.57 -2.62 5.84
CA GLU A 238 -0.33 -3.31 6.17
C GLU A 238 0.68 -2.36 6.81
N ASN A 239 1.31 -2.83 7.89
CA ASN A 239 2.53 -2.31 8.47
C ASN A 239 3.21 -3.44 9.24
N GLY A 240 4.53 -3.48 9.29
CA GLY A 240 5.31 -4.50 9.96
C GLY A 240 6.77 -4.48 9.54
N LEU A 241 7.55 -5.43 10.04
CA LEU A 241 8.94 -5.58 9.64
C LEU A 241 9.31 -7.05 9.47
N SER A 242 10.27 -7.32 8.58
CA SER A 242 10.96 -8.61 8.54
C SER A 242 12.06 -8.67 9.59
N CYS A 243 12.19 -9.82 10.23
CA CYS A 243 13.24 -10.14 11.19
C CYS A 243 13.94 -11.45 10.81
N THR A 244 15.13 -11.67 11.40
CA THR A 244 15.87 -12.94 11.32
C THR A 244 15.45 -13.88 12.46
N ASP A 245 14.16 -14.18 12.54
CA ASP A 245 13.57 -14.96 13.63
C ASP A 245 14.08 -16.41 13.62
N LYS A 246 14.25 -16.96 14.82
CA LYS A 246 14.67 -18.35 15.04
C LYS A 246 14.01 -18.94 16.28
N VAL A 247 13.93 -20.26 16.32
CA VAL A 247 13.53 -20.97 17.53
C VAL A 247 14.73 -21.05 18.48
N TYR A 248 14.54 -20.60 19.72
CA TYR A 248 15.55 -20.62 20.77
C TYR A 248 15.57 -21.98 21.49
N ARG A 249 16.54 -22.18 22.41
CA ARG A 249 16.73 -23.46 23.17
C ARG A 249 15.55 -23.84 24.04
N ASP A 250 14.74 -22.88 24.45
CA ASP A 250 13.50 -23.08 25.20
C ASP A 250 12.28 -23.43 24.35
N GLY A 251 12.48 -23.54 23.03
CA GLY A 251 11.43 -23.85 22.06
C GLY A 251 10.55 -22.66 21.65
N LYS A 252 10.88 -21.45 22.08
CA LYS A 252 10.14 -20.22 21.76
C LYS A 252 10.86 -19.37 20.71
N VAL A 253 10.16 -18.38 20.19
CA VAL A 253 10.72 -17.35 19.31
C VAL A 253 10.60 -15.99 20.00
N HIS A 254 11.74 -15.43 20.36
CA HIS A 254 11.86 -14.14 21.04
C HIS A 254 12.18 -13.07 19.99
N ASP A 255 11.23 -12.17 19.73
CA ASP A 255 11.29 -11.14 18.69
C ASP A 255 11.06 -9.72 19.27
N ALA A 256 11.86 -9.37 20.26
CA ALA A 256 11.80 -8.07 20.93
C ALA A 256 11.90 -6.88 19.97
N ASP A 257 12.68 -7.01 18.88
CA ASP A 257 12.80 -5.97 17.84
C ASP A 257 11.46 -5.69 17.16
N ARG A 258 10.62 -6.71 16.95
CA ARG A 258 9.28 -6.54 16.38
C ARG A 258 8.34 -5.84 17.36
N ILE A 259 8.44 -6.16 18.64
CA ILE A 259 7.64 -5.50 19.69
C ILE A 259 8.00 -4.00 19.75
N ASP A 260 9.31 -3.66 19.83
CA ASP A 260 9.77 -2.27 19.85
C ASP A 260 9.34 -1.51 18.58
N PHE A 261 9.47 -2.13 17.40
CA PHE A 261 9.03 -1.55 16.14
C PHE A 261 7.53 -1.23 16.18
N LEU A 262 6.69 -2.22 16.51
CA LEU A 262 5.24 -2.06 16.52
C LEU A 262 4.79 -1.01 17.54
N ALA A 263 5.40 -0.99 18.74
CA ALA A 263 5.09 0.01 19.75
C ALA A 263 5.33 1.42 19.25
N ARG A 264 6.54 1.70 18.73
CA ARG A 264 6.89 3.02 18.17
C ARG A 264 5.98 3.45 17.01
N TYR A 265 5.66 2.51 16.10
CA TYR A 265 4.81 2.82 14.95
C TYR A 265 3.36 3.10 15.36
N LEU A 266 2.83 2.35 16.32
CA LEU A 266 1.47 2.57 16.84
C LEU A 266 1.37 3.86 17.67
N GLU A 267 2.41 4.23 18.43
CA GLU A 267 2.50 5.55 19.08
C GLU A 267 2.40 6.67 18.05
N LYS A 268 3.17 6.59 16.95
CA LYS A 268 3.13 7.57 15.87
C LYS A 268 1.81 7.58 15.09
N LEU A 269 1.17 6.43 14.94
CA LEU A 269 -0.19 6.36 14.40
C LEU A 269 -1.19 7.09 15.30
N SER A 270 -1.07 6.91 16.62
CA SER A 270 -1.90 7.62 17.59
C SER A 270 -1.72 9.15 17.48
N GLU A 271 -0.48 9.63 17.34
CA GLU A 271 -0.20 11.06 17.07
C GLU A 271 -0.91 11.54 15.79
N GLY A 272 -0.83 10.77 14.69
CA GLY A 272 -1.51 11.09 13.43
C GLY A 272 -3.03 11.17 13.55
N ILE A 273 -3.63 10.24 14.31
CA ILE A 273 -5.08 10.25 14.60
C ILE A 273 -5.45 11.48 15.43
N HIS A 274 -4.70 11.79 16.47
CA HIS A 274 -4.94 13.01 17.28
C HIS A 274 -4.77 14.30 16.46
N ALA A 275 -3.92 14.27 15.44
CA ALA A 275 -3.76 15.38 14.49
C ALA A 275 -4.87 15.44 13.41
N GLY A 276 -5.88 14.55 13.46
CA GLY A 276 -7.10 14.62 12.64
C GLY A 276 -7.19 13.60 11.50
N ALA A 277 -6.29 12.62 11.41
CA ALA A 277 -6.43 11.54 10.45
C ALA A 277 -7.54 10.54 10.86
N ASP A 278 -8.53 10.30 10.01
CA ASP A 278 -9.63 9.34 10.25
C ASP A 278 -9.17 7.91 9.96
N VAL A 279 -8.32 7.35 10.82
CA VAL A 279 -7.85 5.95 10.73
C VAL A 279 -8.74 5.06 11.59
N ARG A 280 -9.40 4.09 10.96
CA ARG A 280 -10.41 3.22 11.58
C ARG A 280 -9.94 1.81 11.87
N GLY A 281 -8.74 1.44 11.45
CA GLY A 281 -8.18 0.11 11.71
C GLY A 281 -6.70 0.04 11.33
N TYR A 282 -6.03 -0.92 11.97
CA TYR A 282 -4.63 -1.22 11.73
C TYR A 282 -4.45 -2.74 11.63
N PHE A 283 -3.74 -3.18 10.60
CA PHE A 283 -3.42 -4.58 10.35
C PHE A 283 -1.92 -4.75 10.26
N GLN A 284 -1.38 -5.57 11.16
CA GLN A 284 0.03 -5.92 11.15
C GLN A 284 0.29 -6.93 10.02
N TRP A 285 1.28 -6.66 9.19
CA TRP A 285 1.82 -7.62 8.23
C TRP A 285 2.98 -8.39 8.84
N SER A 286 2.82 -9.71 9.13
CA SER A 286 1.67 -10.54 8.82
C SER A 286 1.34 -11.45 10.01
N LEU A 287 0.21 -12.18 9.96
CA LEU A 287 -0.14 -13.14 11.01
C LEU A 287 0.84 -14.31 11.06
N LEU A 288 1.15 -14.90 9.90
CA LEU A 288 2.05 -16.05 9.77
C LEU A 288 3.27 -15.66 8.94
N ASP A 289 4.44 -16.19 9.26
CA ASP A 289 5.53 -16.21 8.27
C ASP A 289 5.03 -16.88 6.99
N ASN A 290 5.31 -16.28 5.84
CA ASN A 290 4.77 -16.72 4.57
C ASN A 290 5.77 -16.55 3.41
N PHE A 291 5.33 -16.80 2.20
CA PHE A 291 6.09 -16.60 0.97
C PHE A 291 6.10 -15.12 0.59
N GLU A 292 7.27 -14.47 0.75
CA GLU A 292 7.47 -13.04 0.46
C GLU A 292 7.90 -12.84 -0.99
N TRP A 293 7.01 -13.11 -1.93
CA TRP A 293 7.16 -12.90 -3.36
C TRP A 293 8.54 -13.37 -3.89
N HIS A 294 9.30 -12.50 -4.56
CA HIS A 294 10.63 -12.82 -5.09
C HIS A 294 11.69 -13.12 -4.00
N SER A 295 11.46 -12.69 -2.76
CA SER A 295 12.29 -13.04 -1.61
C SER A 295 12.07 -14.47 -1.11
N GLY A 296 11.00 -15.14 -1.56
CA GLY A 296 10.66 -16.51 -1.16
C GLY A 296 10.36 -16.61 0.33
N TYR A 297 10.94 -17.59 1.00
CA TYR A 297 10.75 -17.85 2.42
C TYR A 297 11.86 -17.28 3.31
N ARG A 298 12.70 -16.38 2.78
CA ARG A 298 13.81 -15.80 3.54
C ARG A 298 13.35 -14.79 4.57
N GLU A 299 12.39 -13.95 4.22
CA GLU A 299 11.89 -12.87 5.06
C GLU A 299 10.78 -13.37 6.01
N ARG A 300 10.82 -12.93 7.25
CA ARG A 300 9.87 -13.35 8.29
C ARG A 300 9.14 -12.14 8.86
N PHE A 301 7.93 -11.92 8.39
CA PHE A 301 7.05 -10.82 8.85
C PHE A 301 6.03 -11.27 9.90
N GLY A 302 5.82 -12.58 10.06
CA GLY A 302 4.74 -13.13 10.87
C GLY A 302 4.85 -12.81 12.36
N LEU A 303 3.71 -12.66 13.00
CA LEU A 303 3.58 -12.79 14.47
C LEU A 303 3.75 -14.25 14.92
N VAL A 304 3.50 -15.19 14.01
CA VAL A 304 3.67 -16.61 14.22
C VAL A 304 4.77 -17.15 13.33
N TYR A 305 5.78 -17.74 13.93
CA TYR A 305 6.84 -18.44 13.21
C TYR A 305 6.29 -19.70 12.56
N VAL A 306 6.65 -19.93 11.30
CA VAL A 306 6.35 -21.15 10.56
C VAL A 306 7.65 -21.90 10.28
N ASP A 307 7.74 -23.14 10.77
CA ASP A 307 8.75 -24.08 10.31
C ASP A 307 8.32 -24.60 8.93
N TYR A 308 8.96 -24.10 7.88
CA TYR A 308 8.57 -24.42 6.50
C TYR A 308 8.77 -25.88 6.11
N ALA A 309 9.61 -26.63 6.85
CA ALA A 309 9.83 -28.05 6.59
C ALA A 309 8.69 -28.93 7.15
N THR A 310 8.15 -28.55 8.31
CA THR A 310 7.16 -29.37 9.03
C THR A 310 5.75 -28.75 9.01
N GLY A 311 5.65 -27.45 8.72
CA GLY A 311 4.41 -26.67 8.84
C GLY A 311 4.04 -26.34 10.28
N GLN A 312 4.92 -26.63 11.28
CA GLN A 312 4.69 -26.27 12.68
C GLN A 312 4.60 -24.75 12.84
N ARG A 313 3.66 -24.29 13.64
CA ARG A 313 3.43 -22.90 13.96
C ARG A 313 3.76 -22.63 15.42
N ILE A 314 4.60 -21.61 15.65
CA ILE A 314 5.04 -21.20 17.00
C ILE A 314 4.72 -19.71 17.15
N PRO A 315 3.75 -19.31 18.00
CA PRO A 315 3.52 -17.90 18.30
C PRO A 315 4.80 -17.26 18.84
N LYS A 316 5.18 -16.10 18.30
CA LYS A 316 6.32 -15.32 18.78
C LYS A 316 5.91 -14.47 19.97
N ASP A 317 6.86 -13.90 20.69
CA ASP A 317 6.55 -13.02 21.83
C ASP A 317 5.68 -11.83 21.38
N SER A 318 5.93 -11.31 20.19
CA SER A 318 5.12 -10.24 19.57
C SER A 318 3.65 -10.63 19.35
N ALA A 319 3.33 -11.92 19.15
CA ALA A 319 1.95 -12.35 18.97
C ALA A 319 1.11 -12.14 20.25
N PHE A 320 1.70 -12.42 21.40
CA PHE A 320 1.03 -12.22 22.69
C PHE A 320 0.92 -10.74 23.03
N TRP A 321 2.00 -9.98 22.82
CA TRP A 321 2.01 -8.54 23.03
C TRP A 321 0.98 -7.82 22.13
N TYR A 322 0.97 -8.12 20.84
CA TYR A 322 0.02 -7.51 19.90
C TYR A 322 -1.43 -7.93 20.19
N GLY A 323 -1.64 -9.17 20.64
CA GLY A 323 -2.95 -9.63 21.10
C GLY A 323 -3.50 -8.78 22.26
N GLU A 324 -2.64 -8.39 23.23
CA GLU A 324 -3.01 -7.49 24.32
C GLU A 324 -3.28 -6.07 23.82
N VAL A 325 -2.43 -5.55 22.94
CA VAL A 325 -2.64 -4.23 22.29
C VAL A 325 -3.98 -4.18 21.58
N ALA A 326 -4.30 -5.21 20.80
CA ALA A 326 -5.57 -5.29 20.06
C ALA A 326 -6.77 -5.38 21.02
N ALA A 327 -6.67 -6.19 22.10
CA ALA A 327 -7.73 -6.35 23.08
C ALA A 327 -8.02 -5.07 23.88
N THR A 328 -7.00 -4.23 24.10
CA THR A 328 -7.10 -2.97 24.84
C THR A 328 -7.28 -1.75 23.93
N ASN A 329 -7.38 -1.96 22.60
CA ASN A 329 -7.42 -0.89 21.61
C ASN A 329 -6.26 0.13 21.78
N GLY A 330 -5.05 -0.40 21.98
CA GLY A 330 -3.82 0.38 22.13
C GLY A 330 -3.56 0.98 23.51
N GLN A 331 -4.42 0.75 24.52
CA GLN A 331 -4.22 1.32 25.87
C GLN A 331 -3.05 0.68 26.64
N SER A 332 -2.52 -0.44 26.15
CA SER A 332 -1.39 -1.13 26.76
C SER A 332 -0.02 -0.79 26.15
N ILE A 333 0.04 0.17 25.22
CA ILE A 333 1.27 0.69 24.61
C ILE A 333 1.90 1.74 25.50
#